data_0afc4057279b073b356f807ac64c4f83
#
_entry.id   0afc4057279b073b356f807ac64c4f83
#
_cell.length_a   1.000
_cell.length_b   1.000
_cell.length_c   1.000
_cell.angle_alpha   90.00
_cell.angle_beta   90.00
_cell.angle_gamma   90.00
#
_symmetry.space_group_name_H-M   'P 1'
#
loop_
_entity.id
_entity.type
_entity.pdbx_description
1 polymer ?
#
loop_
_entity_poly.entity_id
_entity_poly.type
_entity_poly.pdbx_seq_one_letter_code
_entity_poly.pdbx_strand_id
1 'polypeptide(L)'
;MGKGARSRKERAQEQEQKAAQQQEQKGKRRLRKALCGLAAILVLVLLVFGLLYATGTLQRHMTAMTVGDSKISGEEYSYYYNMLRSNFLSSNESYLSSMGLTSSTLDDANYTEDMTFGEYFRQQTDSTIRVSYELYNEATENGYEMSQEGQENYDANIQAVKDAAKKSDISETKYLQTVTGVSITMEEYEKILWKDALGKDYYENTQAKEYTAEDLEAYYEENANQFDLADYRVFQVFFDAEDEASKTAAKEKADAFAAAVTDEQSFIDMAKEQAAEDQVEQYSEPDGTLTEGAALSTSGTVIDWVKDSSRKEGDVEVLEISSNYSVVYFIDRYRDESESVDVRHILLPVAKDSDEEAKAEVKTEAEALLEEWKAGEATEDSFAELAREHSSDSNASKGGLYTGINESTNFVDTFKNWCLDESRQVGDTGIVETEYGYHIMYFAGSRPTWESSAEEALTNDDYNAYLDEMDKKYPMEQNDKVIDMVI
;
A
#
# COMPACT_ATOMS: atom_id res chain seq x y z
N MET A 1 64.66 79.70 44.30
CA MET A 1 63.84 78.44 44.47
C MET A 1 63.02 78.25 43.26
N GLY A 2 63.34 77.41 42.31
CA GLY A 2 62.44 77.32 41.17
C GLY A 2 62.66 76.16 40.16
N LYS A 3 63.97 75.65 40.05
CA LYS A 3 64.24 74.63 39.02
C LYS A 3 63.93 73.21 39.43
N GLY A 4 63.99 72.84 40.72
CA GLY A 4 63.75 71.53 41.22
C GLY A 4 62.28 71.09 41.31
N ALA A 5 61.37 72.13 41.55
CA ALA A 5 59.88 71.90 41.66
C ALA A 5 59.26 71.64 40.27
N ARG A 6 59.74 72.38 39.22
CA ARG A 6 59.24 72.13 37.85
C ARG A 6 59.61 70.75 37.35
N SER A 7 60.85 70.31 37.58
CA SER A 7 61.28 68.98 37.15
C SER A 7 60.59 67.81 37.85
N ARG A 8 60.09 68.00 39.13
CA ARG A 8 59.31 66.97 39.81
C ARG A 8 57.86 66.96 39.30
N LYS A 9 57.25 68.08 38.95
CA LYS A 9 55.89 68.10 38.35
C LYS A 9 55.86 67.51 36.95
N GLU A 10 56.88 67.80 36.14
CA GLU A 10 57.02 67.21 34.79
C GLU A 10 57.22 65.70 34.83
N ARG A 11 58.07 65.19 35.76
CA ARG A 11 58.24 63.69 35.93
C ARG A 11 56.96 63.07 36.46
N ALA A 12 56.19 63.70 37.35
CA ALA A 12 54.90 63.15 37.81
C ALA A 12 53.85 63.11 36.68
N GLN A 13 53.80 64.18 35.86
CA GLN A 13 52.93 64.18 34.67
C GLN A 13 53.32 63.12 33.61
N GLU A 14 54.62 62.97 33.40
CA GLU A 14 55.12 61.92 32.52
C GLU A 14 54.82 60.49 33.03
N GLN A 15 54.89 60.26 34.34
CA GLN A 15 54.52 58.98 34.97
C GLN A 15 53.00 58.75 34.90
N GLU A 16 52.20 59.78 35.15
CA GLU A 16 50.73 59.68 34.95
C GLU A 16 50.35 59.38 33.51
N GLN A 17 50.96 60.06 32.53
CA GLN A 17 50.74 59.80 31.11
C GLN A 17 51.18 58.39 30.71
N LYS A 18 52.31 57.89 31.19
CA LYS A 18 52.75 56.51 30.96
C LYS A 18 51.82 55.49 31.61
N ALA A 19 51.34 55.76 32.82
CA ALA A 19 50.36 54.90 33.51
C ALA A 19 49.00 54.88 32.77
N ALA A 20 48.51 56.04 32.33
CA ALA A 20 47.30 56.11 31.51
C ALA A 20 47.41 55.38 30.17
N GLN A 21 48.57 55.55 29.47
CA GLN A 21 48.84 54.84 28.24
C GLN A 21 48.96 53.32 28.45
N GLN A 22 49.58 52.90 29.57
CA GLN A 22 49.62 51.46 29.91
C GLN A 22 48.27 50.89 30.27
N GLN A 23 47.43 51.66 30.91
CA GLN A 23 46.05 51.28 31.27
C GLN A 23 45.16 51.20 30.02
N GLU A 24 45.31 52.12 29.09
CA GLU A 24 44.63 52.10 27.78
C GLU A 24 45.10 50.92 26.92
N GLN A 25 46.42 50.65 26.89
CA GLN A 25 46.95 49.48 26.19
C GLN A 25 46.49 48.16 26.83
N LYS A 26 46.39 48.06 28.15
CA LYS A 26 45.83 46.92 28.85
C LYS A 26 44.33 46.72 28.54
N GLY A 27 43.57 47.83 28.47
CA GLY A 27 42.15 47.85 28.05
C GLY A 27 41.99 47.34 26.61
N LYS A 28 42.76 47.88 25.67
CA LYS A 28 42.78 47.47 24.26
C LYS A 28 43.17 45.97 24.11
N ARG A 29 44.17 45.50 24.89
CA ARG A 29 44.55 44.07 24.90
C ARG A 29 43.45 43.18 25.47
N ARG A 30 42.74 43.58 26.53
CA ARG A 30 41.60 42.83 27.09
C ARG A 30 40.45 42.80 26.13
N LEU A 31 40.09 43.91 25.49
CA LEU A 31 39.06 43.99 24.47
C LEU A 31 39.40 43.11 23.25
N ARG A 32 40.65 43.14 22.79
CA ARG A 32 41.12 42.31 21.68
C ARG A 32 41.08 40.80 22.00
N LYS A 33 41.42 40.41 23.23
CA LYS A 33 41.30 39.03 23.68
C LYS A 33 39.84 38.60 23.79
N ALA A 34 38.95 39.48 24.27
CA ALA A 34 37.50 39.21 24.32
C ALA A 34 36.89 39.09 22.94
N LEU A 35 37.27 39.98 21.99
CA LEU A 35 36.84 39.89 20.58
C LEU A 35 37.36 38.61 19.89
N CYS A 36 38.62 38.24 20.13
CA CYS A 36 39.17 36.98 19.60
C CYS A 36 38.48 35.75 20.21
N GLY A 37 38.11 35.81 21.49
CA GLY A 37 37.32 34.76 22.15
C GLY A 37 35.90 34.61 21.54
N LEU A 38 35.23 35.74 21.33
CA LEU A 38 33.93 35.79 20.68
C LEU A 38 33.99 35.26 19.21
N ALA A 39 35.03 35.68 18.47
CA ALA A 39 35.22 35.19 17.11
C ALA A 39 35.48 33.66 17.09
N ALA A 40 36.27 33.15 18.03
CA ALA A 40 36.53 31.72 18.14
C ALA A 40 35.23 30.92 18.48
N ILE A 41 34.41 31.47 19.38
CA ILE A 41 33.09 30.88 19.71
C ILE A 41 32.19 30.89 18.48
N LEU A 42 32.13 31.99 17.73
CA LEU A 42 31.32 32.10 16.51
C LEU A 42 31.78 31.07 15.45
N VAL A 43 33.08 30.93 15.25
CA VAL A 43 33.63 29.93 14.33
C VAL A 43 33.26 28.50 14.79
N LEU A 44 33.34 28.22 16.08
CA LEU A 44 32.94 26.91 16.61
C LEU A 44 31.46 26.63 16.39
N VAL A 45 30.62 27.62 16.64
CA VAL A 45 29.15 27.53 16.39
C VAL A 45 28.87 27.28 14.91
N LEU A 46 29.56 28.00 14.00
CA LEU A 46 29.42 27.80 12.56
C LEU A 46 29.93 26.41 12.11
N LEU A 47 30.99 25.91 12.72
CA LEU A 47 31.53 24.56 12.43
C LEU A 47 30.55 23.48 12.93
N VAL A 48 29.99 23.62 14.13
CA VAL A 48 28.99 22.70 14.66
C VAL A 48 27.71 22.73 13.81
N PHE A 49 27.25 23.95 13.46
CA PHE A 49 26.11 24.11 12.59
C PHE A 49 26.34 23.51 11.20
N GLY A 50 27.53 23.77 10.61
CA GLY A 50 27.93 23.17 9.34
C GLY A 50 28.02 21.64 9.39
N LEU A 51 28.48 21.07 10.52
CA LEU A 51 28.51 19.63 10.72
C LEU A 51 27.09 19.06 10.84
N LEU A 52 26.23 19.68 11.65
CA LEU A 52 24.82 19.27 11.80
C LEU A 52 24.05 19.36 10.47
N TYR A 53 24.37 20.39 9.67
CA TYR A 53 23.80 20.53 8.33
C TYR A 53 24.34 19.46 7.37
N ALA A 54 25.66 19.23 7.35
CA ALA A 54 26.31 18.25 6.48
C ALA A 54 25.93 16.80 6.82
N THR A 55 25.57 16.51 8.07
CA THR A 55 25.10 15.19 8.51
C THR A 55 23.60 14.98 8.38
N GLY A 56 22.86 15.98 7.87
CA GLY A 56 21.39 15.91 7.77
C GLY A 56 20.65 16.02 9.11
N THR A 57 21.36 16.10 10.25
CA THR A 57 20.75 16.12 11.58
C THR A 57 19.81 17.31 11.76
N LEU A 58 20.18 18.47 11.20
CA LEU A 58 19.34 19.67 11.28
C LEU A 58 18.08 19.55 10.42
N GLN A 59 18.22 18.98 9.22
CA GLN A 59 17.14 18.83 8.25
C GLN A 59 16.08 17.86 8.74
N ARG A 60 16.48 16.82 9.48
CA ARG A 60 15.54 15.83 10.06
C ARG A 60 14.50 16.45 10.97
N HIS A 61 14.86 17.50 11.72
CA HIS A 61 13.94 18.23 12.61
C HIS A 61 13.26 19.46 11.95
N MET A 62 13.60 19.75 10.67
CA MET A 62 12.89 20.79 9.91
C MET A 62 11.57 20.27 9.38
N THR A 63 10.64 21.18 9.12
CA THR A 63 9.36 20.82 8.51
C THR A 63 9.61 20.43 7.03
N ALA A 64 9.31 19.18 6.71
CA ALA A 64 9.35 18.63 5.36
C ALA A 64 8.02 18.84 4.61
N MET A 65 6.92 18.75 5.34
CA MET A 65 5.57 18.87 4.79
C MET A 65 4.63 19.48 5.82
N THR A 66 3.55 20.12 5.36
CA THR A 66 2.40 20.46 6.20
C THR A 66 1.13 19.92 5.55
N VAL A 67 0.17 19.48 6.39
CA VAL A 67 -1.17 19.12 6.00
C VAL A 67 -2.13 19.90 6.91
N GLY A 68 -2.82 20.89 6.35
CA GLY A 68 -3.49 21.92 7.15
C GLY A 68 -2.49 22.62 8.09
N ASP A 69 -2.82 22.68 9.39
CA ASP A 69 -1.95 23.28 10.42
C ASP A 69 -0.89 22.31 10.98
N SER A 70 -1.00 21.02 10.66
CA SER A 70 -0.09 19.97 11.14
C SER A 70 1.24 20.01 10.40
N LYS A 71 2.35 19.88 11.16
CA LYS A 71 3.72 19.91 10.63
C LYS A 71 4.36 18.53 10.74
N ILE A 72 4.87 18.06 9.63
CA ILE A 72 5.58 16.80 9.48
C ILE A 72 7.07 17.10 9.40
N SER A 73 7.87 16.49 10.28
CA SER A 73 9.32 16.65 10.28
C SER A 73 9.98 15.88 9.15
N GLY A 74 11.21 16.26 8.78
CA GLY A 74 12.00 15.47 7.85
C GLY A 74 12.31 14.05 8.35
N GLU A 75 12.37 13.84 9.66
CA GLU A 75 12.56 12.52 10.26
C GLU A 75 11.33 11.64 10.10
N GLU A 76 10.13 12.18 10.36
CA GLU A 76 8.86 11.51 10.15
C GLU A 76 8.62 11.20 8.66
N TYR A 77 8.93 12.15 7.77
CA TYR A 77 8.88 11.94 6.33
C TYR A 77 9.78 10.79 5.88
N SER A 78 11.04 10.79 6.36
CA SER A 78 12.00 9.72 6.07
C SER A 78 11.55 8.36 6.58
N TYR A 79 10.84 8.31 7.71
CA TYR A 79 10.24 7.08 8.22
C TYR A 79 9.22 6.50 7.24
N TYR A 80 8.23 7.27 6.80
CA TYR A 80 7.23 6.80 5.83
C TYR A 80 7.87 6.38 4.50
N TYR A 81 8.81 7.17 3.98
CA TYR A 81 9.53 6.86 2.75
C TYR A 81 10.27 5.52 2.83
N ASN A 82 11.05 5.32 3.88
CA ASN A 82 11.83 4.09 4.02
C ASN A 82 10.94 2.87 4.34
N MET A 83 9.85 3.06 5.08
CA MET A 83 8.88 2.00 5.33
C MET A 83 8.24 1.51 4.02
N LEU A 84 7.72 2.41 3.19
CA LEU A 84 7.13 2.08 1.88
C LEU A 84 8.14 1.41 0.96
N ARG A 85 9.35 1.98 0.89
CA ARG A 85 10.44 1.44 0.09
C ARG A 85 10.86 0.04 0.54
N SER A 86 10.99 -0.18 1.84
CA SER A 86 11.38 -1.48 2.40
C SER A 86 10.31 -2.55 2.18
N ASN A 87 9.04 -2.18 2.33
CA ASN A 87 7.92 -3.08 2.04
C ASN A 87 7.90 -3.45 0.56
N PHE A 88 8.10 -2.50 -0.34
CA PHE A 88 8.19 -2.77 -1.77
C PHE A 88 9.33 -3.71 -2.12
N LEU A 89 10.53 -3.48 -1.54
CA LEU A 89 11.70 -4.33 -1.74
C LEU A 89 11.44 -5.77 -1.29
N SER A 90 10.86 -5.97 -0.10
CA SER A 90 10.61 -7.32 0.42
C SER A 90 9.51 -8.06 -0.35
N SER A 91 8.46 -7.35 -0.78
CA SER A 91 7.37 -7.94 -1.54
C SER A 91 7.74 -8.28 -3.00
N ASN A 92 8.77 -7.63 -3.55
CA ASN A 92 9.17 -7.77 -4.95
C ASN A 92 10.61 -8.29 -5.15
N GLU A 93 11.22 -8.88 -4.13
CA GLU A 93 12.65 -9.27 -4.14
C GLU A 93 13.04 -10.11 -5.37
N SER A 94 12.25 -11.15 -5.67
CA SER A 94 12.50 -12.05 -6.81
C SER A 94 12.39 -11.32 -8.16
N TYR A 95 11.39 -10.46 -8.32
CA TYR A 95 11.17 -9.68 -9.53
C TYR A 95 12.31 -8.67 -9.75
N LEU A 96 12.64 -7.88 -8.73
CA LEU A 96 13.72 -6.88 -8.79
C LEU A 96 15.09 -7.54 -9.05
N SER A 97 15.33 -8.69 -8.41
CA SER A 97 16.55 -9.48 -8.65
C SER A 97 16.65 -9.95 -10.10
N SER A 98 15.54 -10.37 -10.72
CA SER A 98 15.50 -10.76 -12.13
C SER A 98 15.81 -9.61 -13.09
N MET A 99 15.52 -8.37 -12.68
CA MET A 99 15.86 -7.14 -13.42
C MET A 99 17.31 -6.64 -13.13
N GLY A 100 18.05 -7.31 -12.22
CA GLY A 100 19.37 -6.89 -11.78
C GLY A 100 19.35 -5.66 -10.88
N LEU A 101 18.20 -5.30 -10.31
CA LEU A 101 18.04 -4.18 -9.39
C LEU A 101 18.36 -4.61 -7.96
N THR A 102 19.03 -3.73 -7.24
CA THR A 102 19.40 -3.90 -5.84
C THR A 102 18.84 -2.74 -5.01
N SER A 103 18.82 -2.90 -3.70
CA SER A 103 18.42 -1.81 -2.79
C SER A 103 19.20 -0.50 -3.02
N SER A 104 20.46 -0.56 -3.52
CA SER A 104 21.28 0.63 -3.78
C SER A 104 21.11 1.24 -5.17
N THR A 105 20.45 0.56 -6.10
CA THR A 105 20.26 1.02 -7.49
C THR A 105 18.78 1.25 -7.83
N LEU A 106 17.88 0.88 -6.92
CA LEU A 106 16.44 0.91 -7.18
C LEU A 106 15.93 2.33 -7.43
N ASP A 107 16.29 3.27 -6.57
CA ASP A 107 15.68 4.62 -6.61
C ASP A 107 16.00 5.37 -7.91
N ASP A 108 17.18 5.11 -8.50
CA ASP A 108 17.61 5.70 -9.78
C ASP A 108 17.09 4.93 -11.01
N ALA A 109 16.51 3.74 -10.82
CA ALA A 109 15.99 2.93 -11.92
C ALA A 109 14.62 3.44 -12.37
N ASN A 110 14.30 3.24 -13.66
CA ASN A 110 13.00 3.63 -14.21
C ASN A 110 11.89 2.70 -13.68
N TYR A 111 10.86 3.28 -13.08
CA TYR A 111 9.59 2.63 -12.77
C TYR A 111 8.67 2.62 -13.99
N THR A 112 8.59 3.77 -14.69
CA THR A 112 7.94 3.93 -16.00
C THR A 112 8.89 4.65 -16.96
N GLU A 113 8.47 4.94 -18.21
CA GLU A 113 9.26 5.74 -19.15
C GLU A 113 9.59 7.14 -18.61
N ASP A 114 8.70 7.72 -17.80
CA ASP A 114 8.78 9.10 -17.32
C ASP A 114 9.02 9.25 -15.81
N MET A 115 9.18 8.14 -15.06
CA MET A 115 9.27 8.16 -13.60
C MET A 115 10.29 7.13 -13.08
N THR A 116 11.13 7.53 -12.13
CA THR A 116 12.01 6.61 -11.40
C THR A 116 11.29 5.97 -10.21
N PHE A 117 11.84 4.87 -9.65
CA PHE A 117 11.34 4.28 -8.41
C PHE A 117 11.42 5.26 -7.23
N GLY A 118 12.47 6.08 -7.15
CA GLY A 118 12.61 7.09 -6.11
C GLY A 118 11.48 8.14 -6.16
N GLU A 119 11.12 8.61 -7.37
CA GLU A 119 9.98 9.50 -7.58
C GLU A 119 8.65 8.83 -7.26
N TYR A 120 8.48 7.55 -7.62
CA TYR A 120 7.32 6.76 -7.24
C TYR A 120 7.18 6.64 -5.71
N PHE A 121 8.25 6.26 -4.99
CA PHE A 121 8.21 6.18 -3.53
C PHE A 121 7.92 7.53 -2.89
N ARG A 122 8.46 8.61 -3.44
CA ARG A 122 8.16 9.96 -2.97
C ARG A 122 6.67 10.28 -3.12
N GLN A 123 6.09 10.02 -4.29
CA GLN A 123 4.67 10.25 -4.53
C GLN A 123 3.78 9.41 -3.60
N GLN A 124 4.12 8.15 -3.37
CA GLN A 124 3.41 7.29 -2.43
C GLN A 124 3.53 7.80 -0.99
N THR A 125 4.73 8.27 -0.60
CA THR A 125 4.98 8.86 0.73
C THR A 125 4.13 10.10 0.94
N ASP A 126 4.13 11.00 -0.03
CA ASP A 126 3.34 12.23 0.01
C ASP A 126 1.85 11.93 0.20
N SER A 127 1.32 10.98 -0.56
CA SER A 127 -0.07 10.53 -0.46
C SER A 127 -0.38 9.87 0.89
N THR A 128 0.49 9.00 1.37
CA THR A 128 0.31 8.30 2.65
C THR A 128 0.29 9.28 3.82
N ILE A 129 1.24 10.21 3.88
CA ILE A 129 1.30 11.22 4.94
C ILE A 129 0.08 12.14 4.85
N ARG A 130 -0.30 12.58 3.64
CA ARG A 130 -1.46 13.42 3.43
C ARG A 130 -2.71 12.77 4.03
N VAL A 131 -3.05 11.56 3.62
CA VAL A 131 -4.23 10.83 4.09
C VAL A 131 -4.19 10.62 5.61
N SER A 132 -3.06 10.16 6.15
CA SER A 132 -2.89 9.97 7.60
C SER A 132 -3.19 11.24 8.39
N TYR A 133 -2.64 12.38 7.94
CA TYR A 133 -2.82 13.65 8.64
C TYR A 133 -4.16 14.32 8.39
N GLU A 134 -4.79 14.13 7.23
CA GLU A 134 -6.16 14.55 6.98
C GLU A 134 -7.12 13.92 7.96
N LEU A 135 -7.06 12.58 8.08
CA LEU A 135 -7.91 11.83 9.01
C LEU A 135 -7.62 12.20 10.48
N TYR A 136 -6.34 12.32 10.84
CA TYR A 136 -5.93 12.73 12.19
C TYR A 136 -6.43 14.16 12.55
N ASN A 137 -6.29 15.11 11.62
CA ASN A 137 -6.74 16.47 11.82
C ASN A 137 -8.26 16.52 11.99
N GLU A 138 -8.99 15.77 11.16
CA GLU A 138 -10.45 15.68 11.25
C GLU A 138 -10.90 15.06 12.57
N ALA A 139 -10.29 13.96 13.00
CA ALA A 139 -10.55 13.33 14.28
C ALA A 139 -10.33 14.31 15.45
N THR A 140 -9.20 15.05 15.39
CA THR A 140 -8.81 16.00 16.44
C THR A 140 -9.74 17.22 16.48
N GLU A 141 -10.09 17.80 15.33
CA GLU A 141 -11.02 18.93 15.26
C GLU A 141 -12.42 18.57 15.77
N ASN A 142 -12.86 17.33 15.56
CA ASN A 142 -14.13 16.83 16.06
C ASN A 142 -14.06 16.37 17.53
N GLY A 143 -12.90 16.47 18.19
CA GLY A 143 -12.69 16.03 19.57
C GLY A 143 -12.93 14.54 19.77
N TYR A 144 -12.62 13.74 18.75
CA TYR A 144 -12.80 12.31 18.78
C TYR A 144 -11.81 11.65 19.76
N GLU A 145 -12.32 10.74 20.58
CA GLU A 145 -11.53 9.88 21.44
C GLU A 145 -11.50 8.48 20.82
N MET A 146 -10.30 7.91 20.72
CA MET A 146 -10.11 6.57 20.13
C MET A 146 -11.01 5.54 20.82
N SER A 147 -11.62 4.66 20.04
CA SER A 147 -12.42 3.57 20.54
C SER A 147 -11.59 2.59 21.40
N GLN A 148 -12.24 1.75 22.18
CA GLN A 148 -11.53 0.71 22.94
C GLN A 148 -10.77 -0.21 21.98
N GLU A 149 -11.39 -0.62 20.88
CA GLU A 149 -10.77 -1.47 19.85
C GLU A 149 -9.56 -0.78 19.19
N GLY A 150 -9.69 0.49 18.82
CA GLY A 150 -8.57 1.28 18.27
C GLY A 150 -7.39 1.37 19.25
N GLN A 151 -7.68 1.57 20.55
CA GLN A 151 -6.66 1.60 21.60
C GLN A 151 -5.97 0.25 21.78
N GLU A 152 -6.72 -0.85 21.79
CA GLU A 152 -6.18 -2.21 21.91
C GLU A 152 -5.28 -2.55 20.73
N ASN A 153 -5.72 -2.21 19.51
CA ASN A 153 -4.93 -2.38 18.28
C ASN A 153 -3.62 -1.55 18.31
N TYR A 154 -3.70 -0.29 18.75
CA TYR A 154 -2.52 0.55 18.93
C TYR A 154 -1.54 -0.06 19.95
N ASP A 155 -2.04 -0.47 21.12
CA ASP A 155 -1.22 -1.05 22.19
C ASP A 155 -0.58 -2.37 21.75
N ALA A 156 -1.30 -3.22 21.00
CA ALA A 156 -0.78 -4.47 20.44
C ALA A 156 0.38 -4.22 19.47
N ASN A 157 0.26 -3.24 18.57
CA ASN A 157 1.34 -2.87 17.64
C ASN A 157 2.59 -2.37 18.39
N ILE A 158 2.40 -1.55 19.41
CA ILE A 158 3.51 -1.08 20.25
C ILE A 158 4.16 -2.24 20.99
N GLN A 159 3.36 -3.16 21.53
CA GLN A 159 3.88 -4.33 22.25
C GLN A 159 4.64 -5.27 21.31
N ALA A 160 4.17 -5.48 20.09
CA ALA A 160 4.85 -6.29 19.08
C ALA A 160 6.29 -5.79 18.80
N VAL A 161 6.49 -4.48 18.66
CA VAL A 161 7.83 -3.88 18.50
C VAL A 161 8.71 -4.15 19.72
N LYS A 162 8.17 -4.01 20.95
CA LYS A 162 8.90 -4.25 22.21
C LYS A 162 9.33 -5.71 22.32
N ASP A 163 8.45 -6.64 21.99
CA ASP A 163 8.72 -8.08 22.03
C ASP A 163 9.72 -8.51 20.96
N ALA A 164 9.61 -7.99 19.75
CA ALA A 164 10.57 -8.25 18.68
C ALA A 164 11.98 -7.72 19.00
N ALA A 165 12.09 -6.53 19.57
CA ALA A 165 13.35 -5.98 20.06
C ALA A 165 13.96 -6.86 21.17
N LYS A 166 13.14 -7.29 22.14
CA LYS A 166 13.56 -8.20 23.22
C LYS A 166 13.99 -9.56 22.69
N LYS A 167 13.25 -10.16 21.76
CA LYS A 167 13.61 -11.42 21.09
C LYS A 167 14.94 -11.33 20.35
N SER A 168 15.23 -10.17 19.78
CA SER A 168 16.49 -9.89 19.06
C SER A 168 17.65 -9.46 19.97
N ASP A 169 17.44 -9.33 21.28
CA ASP A 169 18.41 -8.85 22.29
C ASP A 169 19.01 -7.48 21.95
N ILE A 170 18.17 -6.56 21.44
CA ILE A 170 18.55 -5.18 21.10
C ILE A 170 17.54 -4.19 21.68
N SER A 171 17.92 -2.90 21.74
CA SER A 171 16.97 -1.86 22.16
C SER A 171 15.89 -1.64 21.09
N GLU A 172 14.71 -1.18 21.53
CA GLU A 172 13.57 -0.83 20.67
C GLU A 172 13.97 0.16 19.55
N THR A 173 14.69 1.25 19.91
CA THR A 173 15.24 2.20 18.92
C THR A 173 16.18 1.51 17.90
N LYS A 174 17.00 0.55 18.34
CA LYS A 174 17.87 -0.19 17.43
C LYS A 174 17.08 -1.17 16.56
N TYR A 175 16.04 -1.78 17.10
CA TYR A 175 15.13 -2.62 16.32
C TYR A 175 14.43 -1.79 15.24
N LEU A 176 13.79 -0.66 15.62
CA LEU A 176 13.14 0.25 14.69
C LEU A 176 14.11 0.71 13.59
N GLN A 177 15.34 1.12 13.95
CA GLN A 177 16.36 1.48 12.97
C GLN A 177 16.69 0.32 11.99
N THR A 178 16.66 -0.91 12.47
CA THR A 178 16.99 -2.09 11.64
C THR A 178 15.87 -2.38 10.64
N VAL A 179 14.60 -2.26 11.06
CA VAL A 179 13.45 -2.59 10.20
C VAL A 179 13.03 -1.43 9.30
N THR A 180 13.19 -0.18 9.75
CA THR A 180 12.78 1.01 8.97
C THR A 180 13.91 1.68 8.21
N GLY A 181 15.17 1.35 8.53
CA GLY A 181 16.34 2.05 7.98
C GLY A 181 16.57 3.46 8.55
N VAL A 182 15.68 3.97 9.42
CA VAL A 182 15.70 5.33 9.97
C VAL A 182 16.00 5.30 11.47
N SER A 183 16.78 6.28 11.93
CA SER A 183 17.09 6.45 13.37
C SER A 183 15.93 7.17 14.06
N ILE A 184 14.81 6.47 14.23
CA ILE A 184 13.63 6.97 14.95
C ILE A 184 13.62 6.41 16.38
N THR A 185 13.24 7.23 17.36
CA THR A 185 13.07 6.78 18.73
C THR A 185 11.72 6.08 18.94
N MET A 186 11.60 5.25 19.98
CA MET A 186 10.31 4.64 20.31
C MET A 186 9.22 5.71 20.58
N GLU A 187 9.57 6.79 21.25
CA GLU A 187 8.62 7.90 21.52
C GLU A 187 8.11 8.57 20.24
N GLU A 188 8.96 8.76 19.23
CA GLU A 188 8.57 9.32 17.94
C GLU A 188 7.71 8.34 17.14
N TYR A 189 8.08 7.06 17.16
CA TYR A 189 7.30 5.99 16.54
C TYR A 189 5.89 5.89 17.15
N GLU A 190 5.78 5.88 18.48
CA GLU A 190 4.51 5.86 19.20
C GLU A 190 3.61 7.06 18.78
N LYS A 191 4.19 8.25 18.59
CA LYS A 191 3.42 9.44 18.15
C LYS A 191 2.92 9.32 16.72
N ILE A 192 3.72 8.76 15.82
CA ILE A 192 3.32 8.52 14.42
C ILE A 192 2.17 7.53 14.40
N LEU A 193 2.38 6.37 15.02
CA LEU A 193 1.39 5.30 15.06
C LEU A 193 0.08 5.73 15.73
N TRP A 194 0.14 6.57 16.78
CA TRP A 194 -1.04 7.13 17.41
C TRP A 194 -1.89 7.98 16.47
N LYS A 195 -1.25 8.83 15.66
CA LYS A 195 -1.97 9.67 14.69
C LYS A 195 -2.66 8.82 13.63
N ASP A 196 -1.92 7.85 13.08
CA ASP A 196 -2.45 6.92 12.09
C ASP A 196 -3.64 6.13 12.66
N ALA A 197 -3.49 5.60 13.88
CA ALA A 197 -4.52 4.84 14.56
C ALA A 197 -5.76 5.69 14.86
N LEU A 198 -5.58 6.91 15.40
CA LEU A 198 -6.71 7.79 15.74
C LEU A 198 -7.49 8.22 14.49
N GLY A 199 -6.78 8.60 13.41
CA GLY A 199 -7.41 9.02 12.17
C GLY A 199 -8.19 7.88 11.51
N LYS A 200 -7.61 6.69 11.46
CA LYS A 200 -8.25 5.48 10.93
C LYS A 200 -9.48 5.10 11.76
N ASP A 201 -9.33 5.00 13.08
CA ASP A 201 -10.42 4.66 14.00
C ASP A 201 -11.58 5.66 13.92
N TYR A 202 -11.27 6.95 13.78
CA TYR A 202 -12.28 7.97 13.54
C TYR A 202 -13.07 7.72 12.25
N TYR A 203 -12.39 7.48 11.13
CA TYR A 203 -13.05 7.20 9.87
C TYR A 203 -13.93 5.96 9.97
N GLU A 204 -13.39 4.86 10.44
CA GLU A 204 -14.08 3.57 10.54
C GLU A 204 -15.33 3.64 11.44
N ASN A 205 -15.27 4.39 12.54
CA ASN A 205 -16.39 4.46 13.51
C ASN A 205 -17.38 5.61 13.25
N THR A 206 -17.06 6.58 12.39
CA THR A 206 -17.92 7.77 12.24
C THR A 206 -18.29 8.10 10.81
N GLN A 207 -17.49 7.69 9.82
CA GLN A 207 -17.66 8.06 8.42
C GLN A 207 -17.91 6.87 7.51
N ALA A 208 -17.38 5.69 7.84
CA ALA A 208 -17.62 4.47 7.08
C ALA A 208 -19.14 4.15 7.06
N LYS A 209 -19.64 3.77 5.90
CA LYS A 209 -21.06 3.47 5.71
C LYS A 209 -21.29 1.97 5.67
N GLU A 210 -22.47 1.57 6.14
CA GLU A 210 -23.02 0.26 5.86
C GLU A 210 -24.03 0.41 4.72
N TYR A 211 -24.07 -0.54 3.81
CA TYR A 211 -24.92 -0.50 2.63
C TYR A 211 -26.03 -1.53 2.71
N THR A 212 -27.22 -1.14 2.28
CA THR A 212 -28.36 -2.04 2.14
C THR A 212 -28.31 -2.75 0.78
N ALA A 213 -29.02 -3.86 0.65
CA ALA A 213 -29.17 -4.55 -0.64
C ALA A 213 -29.72 -3.62 -1.75
N GLU A 214 -30.55 -2.62 -1.39
CA GLU A 214 -31.07 -1.62 -2.34
C GLU A 214 -29.97 -0.66 -2.80
N ASP A 215 -29.04 -0.27 -1.92
CA ASP A 215 -27.89 0.56 -2.27
C ASP A 215 -26.95 -0.18 -3.23
N LEU A 216 -26.68 -1.46 -2.96
CA LEU A 216 -25.83 -2.30 -3.81
C LEU A 216 -26.46 -2.54 -5.18
N GLU A 217 -27.77 -2.83 -5.25
CA GLU A 217 -28.47 -2.98 -6.52
C GLU A 217 -28.46 -1.68 -7.33
N ALA A 218 -28.70 -0.53 -6.69
CA ALA A 218 -28.64 0.77 -7.38
C ALA A 218 -27.22 1.07 -7.93
N TYR A 219 -26.21 0.77 -7.15
CA TYR A 219 -24.81 0.95 -7.58
C TYR A 219 -24.46 -0.01 -8.73
N TYR A 220 -24.91 -1.26 -8.65
CA TYR A 220 -24.74 -2.23 -9.73
C TYR A 220 -25.41 -1.74 -11.02
N GLU A 221 -26.67 -1.27 -10.99
CA GLU A 221 -27.37 -0.80 -12.18
C GLU A 221 -26.64 0.34 -12.91
N GLU A 222 -25.97 1.21 -12.16
CA GLU A 222 -25.16 2.31 -12.73
C GLU A 222 -23.78 1.84 -13.24
N ASN A 223 -23.25 0.75 -12.70
CA ASN A 223 -21.87 0.29 -12.89
C ASN A 223 -21.75 -1.14 -13.41
N ALA A 224 -22.79 -1.71 -14.04
CA ALA A 224 -22.86 -3.12 -14.41
C ALA A 224 -21.63 -3.68 -15.14
N ASN A 225 -20.93 -2.85 -15.95
CA ASN A 225 -19.67 -3.24 -16.61
C ASN A 225 -18.52 -3.59 -15.64
N GLN A 226 -18.63 -3.26 -14.38
CA GLN A 226 -17.63 -3.63 -13.38
C GLN A 226 -17.86 -5.02 -12.79
N PHE A 227 -19.10 -5.55 -12.90
CA PHE A 227 -19.54 -6.73 -12.18
C PHE A 227 -20.06 -7.85 -13.09
N ASP A 228 -20.41 -7.51 -14.33
CA ASP A 228 -20.93 -8.49 -15.27
C ASP A 228 -19.84 -9.34 -15.89
N LEU A 229 -20.25 -10.54 -16.25
CA LEU A 229 -19.52 -11.49 -17.07
C LEU A 229 -20.13 -11.55 -18.47
N ALA A 230 -19.35 -12.02 -19.43
CA ALA A 230 -19.86 -12.30 -20.76
C ALA A 230 -19.25 -13.57 -21.35
N ASP A 231 -20.08 -14.23 -22.16
CA ASP A 231 -19.69 -15.36 -22.98
C ASP A 231 -19.61 -14.93 -24.43
N TYR A 232 -18.55 -15.29 -25.12
CA TYR A 232 -18.35 -15.00 -26.53
C TYR A 232 -17.40 -16.02 -27.18
N ARG A 233 -17.43 -16.07 -28.52
CA ARG A 233 -16.49 -16.88 -29.28
C ARG A 233 -15.51 -16.01 -30.02
N VAL A 234 -14.28 -16.49 -30.19
CA VAL A 234 -13.22 -15.82 -30.92
C VAL A 234 -12.56 -16.76 -31.92
N PHE A 235 -12.46 -16.32 -33.17
CA PHE A 235 -11.62 -16.93 -34.19
C PHE A 235 -10.55 -15.95 -34.64
N GLN A 236 -9.28 -16.34 -34.60
CA GLN A 236 -8.14 -15.48 -34.89
C GLN A 236 -7.52 -15.78 -36.25
N VAL A 237 -7.33 -14.75 -37.07
CA VAL A 237 -6.64 -14.81 -38.34
C VAL A 237 -5.35 -14.00 -38.25
N PHE A 238 -4.23 -14.67 -38.06
CA PHE A 238 -2.93 -14.04 -37.88
C PHE A 238 -2.38 -13.48 -39.19
N PHE A 239 -1.58 -12.41 -39.08
CA PHE A 239 -0.86 -11.78 -40.17
C PHE A 239 0.55 -11.35 -39.73
N ASP A 240 1.45 -11.18 -40.71
CA ASP A 240 2.72 -10.51 -40.48
C ASP A 240 2.48 -8.98 -40.52
N ALA A 241 2.73 -8.34 -39.37
CA ALA A 241 2.47 -6.92 -39.19
C ALA A 241 3.34 -6.01 -40.09
N GLU A 242 4.48 -6.51 -40.58
CA GLU A 242 5.38 -5.80 -41.50
C GLU A 242 5.02 -6.06 -42.99
N ASP A 243 4.09 -6.98 -43.29
CA ASP A 243 3.65 -7.35 -44.64
C ASP A 243 2.19 -6.91 -44.89
N GLU A 244 1.99 -5.79 -45.56
CA GLU A 244 0.68 -5.26 -45.94
C GLU A 244 -0.16 -6.23 -46.79
N ALA A 245 0.47 -7.11 -47.58
CA ALA A 245 -0.24 -8.12 -48.35
C ALA A 245 -0.78 -9.22 -47.43
N SER A 246 0.00 -9.65 -46.46
CA SER A 246 -0.42 -10.61 -45.41
C SER A 246 -1.58 -10.04 -44.61
N LYS A 247 -1.48 -8.79 -44.16
CA LYS A 247 -2.52 -8.09 -43.41
C LYS A 247 -3.82 -7.96 -44.23
N THR A 248 -3.74 -7.60 -45.49
CA THR A 248 -4.91 -7.49 -46.39
C THR A 248 -5.58 -8.85 -46.55
N ALA A 249 -4.82 -9.90 -46.81
CA ALA A 249 -5.35 -11.26 -47.01
C ALA A 249 -6.02 -11.81 -45.74
N ALA A 250 -5.42 -11.51 -44.55
CA ALA A 250 -6.01 -11.88 -43.26
C ALA A 250 -7.34 -11.15 -43.02
N LYS A 251 -7.41 -9.86 -43.34
CA LYS A 251 -8.66 -9.10 -43.23
C LYS A 251 -9.74 -9.65 -44.15
N GLU A 252 -9.43 -9.92 -45.44
CA GLU A 252 -10.40 -10.52 -46.35
C GLU A 252 -10.91 -11.88 -45.87
N LYS A 253 -10.05 -12.69 -45.28
CA LYS A 253 -10.43 -13.98 -44.67
C LYS A 253 -11.34 -13.78 -43.44
N ALA A 254 -11.01 -12.86 -42.56
CA ALA A 254 -11.80 -12.55 -41.36
C ALA A 254 -13.18 -11.98 -41.73
N ASP A 255 -13.22 -11.04 -42.70
CA ASP A 255 -14.48 -10.45 -43.20
C ASP A 255 -15.38 -11.52 -43.85
N ALA A 256 -14.79 -12.43 -44.64
CA ALA A 256 -15.52 -13.54 -45.28
C ALA A 256 -16.06 -14.52 -44.26
N PHE A 257 -15.30 -14.79 -43.20
CA PHE A 257 -15.74 -15.61 -42.07
C PHE A 257 -16.94 -14.95 -41.39
N ALA A 258 -16.80 -13.68 -40.94
CA ALA A 258 -17.87 -12.95 -40.25
C ALA A 258 -19.16 -12.90 -41.10
N ALA A 259 -19.04 -12.65 -42.40
CA ALA A 259 -20.20 -12.57 -43.31
C ALA A 259 -20.92 -13.90 -43.52
N ALA A 260 -20.28 -15.01 -43.24
CA ALA A 260 -20.85 -16.35 -43.43
C ALA A 260 -21.43 -16.93 -42.11
N VAL A 261 -21.15 -16.31 -40.94
CA VAL A 261 -21.73 -16.70 -39.66
C VAL A 261 -23.23 -16.37 -39.64
N THR A 262 -24.07 -17.36 -39.32
CA THR A 262 -25.52 -17.22 -39.20
C THR A 262 -26.04 -17.51 -37.81
N ASP A 263 -25.28 -18.27 -37.04
CA ASP A 263 -25.54 -18.69 -35.67
C ASP A 263 -24.25 -19.21 -35.02
N GLU A 264 -24.31 -19.53 -33.75
CA GLU A 264 -23.14 -20.01 -32.97
C GLU A 264 -22.57 -21.30 -33.54
N GLN A 265 -23.41 -22.25 -34.00
CA GLN A 265 -22.94 -23.53 -34.54
C GLN A 265 -22.17 -23.31 -35.86
N SER A 266 -22.64 -22.40 -36.72
CA SER A 266 -21.94 -22.04 -37.95
C SER A 266 -20.58 -21.39 -37.67
N PHE A 267 -20.46 -20.60 -36.61
CA PHE A 267 -19.17 -20.05 -36.15
C PHE A 267 -18.17 -21.15 -35.79
N ILE A 268 -18.62 -22.14 -34.96
CA ILE A 268 -17.81 -23.29 -34.56
C ILE A 268 -17.36 -24.11 -35.78
N ASP A 269 -18.31 -24.45 -36.68
CA ASP A 269 -18.01 -25.29 -37.83
C ASP A 269 -17.03 -24.59 -38.79
N MET A 270 -17.18 -23.30 -38.99
CA MET A 270 -16.28 -22.51 -39.82
C MET A 270 -14.89 -22.36 -39.17
N ALA A 271 -14.80 -22.20 -37.87
CA ALA A 271 -13.53 -22.13 -37.16
C ALA A 271 -12.75 -23.44 -37.34
N LYS A 272 -13.41 -24.59 -37.25
CA LYS A 272 -12.82 -25.90 -37.54
C LYS A 272 -12.34 -26.03 -38.97
N GLU A 273 -13.15 -25.60 -39.94
CA GLU A 273 -12.82 -25.69 -41.36
C GLU A 273 -11.69 -24.75 -41.78
N GLN A 274 -11.63 -23.59 -41.19
CA GLN A 274 -10.70 -22.52 -41.56
C GLN A 274 -9.47 -22.42 -40.67
N ALA A 275 -9.35 -23.28 -39.67
CA ALA A 275 -8.21 -23.35 -38.76
C ALA A 275 -6.88 -23.41 -39.52
N ALA A 276 -5.90 -22.64 -39.10
CA ALA A 276 -4.52 -22.82 -39.54
C ALA A 276 -3.95 -24.14 -38.95
N GLU A 277 -2.88 -24.66 -39.56
CA GLU A 277 -2.33 -26.00 -39.19
C GLU A 277 -2.00 -26.08 -37.68
N ASP A 278 -1.52 -25.01 -37.10
CA ASP A 278 -1.18 -24.87 -35.67
C ASP A 278 -2.39 -24.63 -34.75
N GLN A 279 -3.57 -24.31 -35.30
CA GLN A 279 -4.82 -24.07 -34.58
C GLN A 279 -5.83 -25.23 -34.66
N VAL A 280 -5.57 -26.24 -35.51
CA VAL A 280 -6.52 -27.33 -35.77
C VAL A 280 -6.88 -28.09 -34.49
N GLU A 281 -5.92 -28.34 -33.61
CA GLU A 281 -6.17 -29.02 -32.34
C GLU A 281 -7.14 -28.24 -31.47
N GLN A 282 -6.88 -26.93 -31.25
CA GLN A 282 -7.72 -26.05 -30.47
C GLN A 282 -9.14 -25.97 -31.00
N TYR A 283 -9.30 -25.61 -32.28
CA TYR A 283 -10.63 -25.36 -32.86
C TYR A 283 -11.39 -26.67 -33.21
N SER A 284 -10.79 -27.84 -33.02
CA SER A 284 -11.49 -29.12 -33.12
C SER A 284 -12.36 -29.45 -31.92
N GLU A 285 -12.02 -28.85 -30.74
CA GLU A 285 -12.82 -29.00 -29.55
C GLU A 285 -14.09 -28.09 -29.62
N PRO A 286 -15.22 -28.53 -29.03
CA PRO A 286 -16.46 -27.71 -29.03
C PRO A 286 -16.28 -26.30 -28.43
N ASP A 287 -15.44 -26.21 -27.42
CA ASP A 287 -15.19 -24.96 -26.68
C ASP A 287 -13.91 -24.25 -27.14
N GLY A 288 -13.26 -24.75 -28.20
CA GLY A 288 -11.98 -24.21 -28.66
C GLY A 288 -11.99 -22.74 -29.10
N THR A 289 -13.16 -22.19 -29.40
CA THR A 289 -13.38 -20.76 -29.69
C THR A 289 -14.07 -20.00 -28.56
N LEU A 290 -14.56 -20.72 -27.52
CA LEU A 290 -15.37 -20.15 -26.44
C LEU A 290 -14.48 -19.44 -25.43
N THR A 291 -14.93 -18.27 -25.01
CA THR A 291 -14.50 -17.61 -23.79
C THR A 291 -15.76 -17.48 -22.94
N GLU A 292 -15.78 -18.19 -21.82
CA GLU A 292 -16.91 -18.21 -20.87
C GLU A 292 -16.54 -17.41 -19.63
N GLY A 293 -17.50 -16.67 -19.08
CA GLY A 293 -17.34 -15.94 -17.84
C GLY A 293 -16.27 -14.83 -17.88
N ALA A 294 -16.07 -14.19 -19.03
CA ALA A 294 -15.11 -13.11 -19.14
C ALA A 294 -15.57 -11.87 -18.36
N ALA A 295 -14.77 -11.45 -17.37
CA ALA A 295 -15.06 -10.26 -16.57
C ALA A 295 -15.00 -8.98 -17.43
N LEU A 296 -16.10 -8.24 -17.47
CA LEU A 296 -16.22 -6.98 -18.23
C LEU A 296 -15.46 -5.82 -17.58
N SER A 297 -15.03 -5.96 -16.33
CA SER A 297 -14.14 -5.01 -15.64
C SER A 297 -12.74 -4.93 -16.26
N THR A 298 -12.33 -5.95 -17.01
CA THR A 298 -11.04 -5.98 -17.69
C THR A 298 -11.01 -5.07 -18.90
N SER A 299 -9.83 -4.87 -19.49
CA SER A 299 -9.64 -4.03 -20.69
C SER A 299 -9.04 -4.86 -21.83
N GLY A 300 -9.35 -4.47 -23.05
CA GLY A 300 -8.83 -5.10 -24.28
C GLY A 300 -9.81 -4.95 -25.42
N THR A 301 -9.30 -4.98 -26.68
CA THR A 301 -10.10 -4.70 -27.86
C THR A 301 -11.37 -5.56 -27.96
N VAL A 302 -11.28 -6.84 -27.60
CA VAL A 302 -12.45 -7.74 -27.60
C VAL A 302 -13.42 -7.38 -26.48
N ILE A 303 -12.92 -7.22 -25.25
CA ILE A 303 -13.76 -6.85 -24.11
C ILE A 303 -14.42 -5.50 -24.31
N ASP A 304 -13.69 -4.50 -24.87
CA ASP A 304 -14.25 -3.17 -25.15
C ASP A 304 -15.41 -3.22 -26.16
N TRP A 305 -15.40 -4.19 -27.07
CA TRP A 305 -16.53 -4.45 -27.97
C TRP A 305 -17.66 -5.22 -27.26
N VAL A 306 -17.34 -6.24 -26.49
CA VAL A 306 -18.31 -7.12 -25.80
C VAL A 306 -19.10 -6.35 -24.72
N LYS A 307 -18.47 -5.44 -24.00
CA LYS A 307 -19.12 -4.67 -22.90
C LYS A 307 -20.09 -3.58 -23.34
N ASP A 308 -20.24 -3.33 -24.65
CA ASP A 308 -21.23 -2.41 -25.17
C ASP A 308 -22.64 -2.98 -24.91
N SER A 309 -23.43 -2.31 -24.06
CA SER A 309 -24.75 -2.74 -23.62
C SER A 309 -25.80 -2.90 -24.74
N SER A 310 -25.48 -2.45 -25.95
CA SER A 310 -26.35 -2.63 -27.14
C SER A 310 -26.17 -3.99 -27.82
N ARG A 311 -25.15 -4.79 -27.45
CA ARG A 311 -24.87 -6.11 -28.03
C ARG A 311 -26.02 -7.07 -27.77
N LYS A 312 -26.24 -7.95 -28.75
CA LYS A 312 -27.25 -9.01 -28.71
C LYS A 312 -26.63 -10.32 -29.12
N GLU A 313 -27.19 -11.40 -28.61
CA GLU A 313 -26.85 -12.75 -29.05
C GLU A 313 -26.80 -12.81 -30.59
N GLY A 314 -25.71 -13.32 -31.13
CA GLY A 314 -25.47 -13.43 -32.56
C GLY A 314 -24.81 -12.22 -33.21
N ASP A 315 -24.52 -11.14 -32.49
CA ASP A 315 -23.74 -10.03 -33.06
C ASP A 315 -22.30 -10.51 -33.35
N VAL A 316 -21.80 -10.14 -34.56
CA VAL A 316 -20.48 -10.54 -35.03
C VAL A 316 -19.71 -9.29 -35.46
N GLU A 317 -18.41 -9.22 -35.09
CA GLU A 317 -17.52 -8.13 -35.48
C GLU A 317 -16.13 -8.66 -35.80
N VAL A 318 -15.42 -7.97 -36.67
CA VAL A 318 -14.01 -8.22 -37.00
C VAL A 318 -13.16 -7.13 -36.37
N LEU A 319 -12.39 -7.48 -35.36
CA LEU A 319 -11.55 -6.57 -34.59
C LEU A 319 -10.08 -6.73 -34.99
N GLU A 320 -9.42 -5.62 -35.33
CA GLU A 320 -7.98 -5.61 -35.58
C GLU A 320 -7.22 -5.57 -34.26
N ILE A 321 -6.34 -6.56 -34.05
CA ILE A 321 -5.44 -6.64 -32.91
C ILE A 321 -4.01 -6.74 -33.45
N SER A 322 -3.02 -6.34 -32.71
CA SER A 322 -1.62 -6.11 -33.12
C SER A 322 -1.08 -7.04 -34.22
N SER A 323 -1.39 -8.35 -34.18
CA SER A 323 -0.87 -9.37 -35.10
C SER A 323 -1.95 -10.30 -35.68
N ASN A 324 -3.23 -9.97 -35.46
CA ASN A 324 -4.35 -10.76 -36.01
C ASN A 324 -5.60 -9.91 -36.22
N TYR A 325 -6.55 -10.44 -37.00
CA TYR A 325 -7.95 -10.06 -36.97
C TYR A 325 -8.71 -11.09 -36.14
N SER A 326 -9.37 -10.66 -35.07
CA SER A 326 -10.26 -11.49 -34.27
C SER A 326 -11.68 -11.33 -34.74
N VAL A 327 -12.30 -12.41 -35.20
CA VAL A 327 -13.75 -12.46 -35.43
C VAL A 327 -14.39 -12.85 -34.13
N VAL A 328 -15.25 -12.00 -33.59
CA VAL A 328 -15.90 -12.18 -32.30
C VAL A 328 -17.39 -12.41 -32.54
N TYR A 329 -17.96 -13.41 -31.89
CA TYR A 329 -19.39 -13.70 -31.85
C TYR A 329 -19.88 -13.57 -30.43
N PHE A 330 -20.83 -12.64 -30.17
CA PHE A 330 -21.39 -12.41 -28.85
C PHE A 330 -22.45 -13.45 -28.52
N ILE A 331 -22.35 -14.09 -27.36
CA ILE A 331 -23.31 -15.09 -26.87
C ILE A 331 -24.24 -14.44 -25.86
N ASP A 332 -23.73 -14.04 -24.69
CA ASP A 332 -24.55 -13.50 -23.61
C ASP A 332 -23.73 -12.59 -22.69
N ARG A 333 -24.45 -11.81 -21.91
CA ARG A 333 -23.94 -10.99 -20.83
C ARG A 333 -24.85 -11.15 -19.62
N TYR A 334 -24.26 -11.41 -18.47
CA TYR A 334 -25.00 -11.69 -17.26
C TYR A 334 -24.27 -11.19 -16.01
N ARG A 335 -25.03 -10.97 -14.95
CA ARG A 335 -24.54 -10.65 -13.62
C ARG A 335 -23.77 -11.85 -13.04
N ASP A 336 -22.67 -11.61 -12.35
CA ASP A 336 -21.92 -12.68 -11.67
C ASP A 336 -22.66 -13.13 -10.40
N GLU A 337 -23.58 -14.07 -10.56
CA GLU A 337 -24.32 -14.71 -9.46
C GLU A 337 -23.56 -15.88 -8.84
N SER A 338 -22.29 -16.10 -9.20
CA SER A 338 -21.46 -17.11 -8.54
C SER A 338 -21.31 -16.80 -7.05
N GLU A 339 -21.16 -17.83 -6.24
CA GLU A 339 -21.04 -17.66 -4.79
C GLU A 339 -19.68 -17.10 -4.41
N SER A 340 -19.66 -16.09 -3.57
CA SER A 340 -18.51 -15.66 -2.82
C SER A 340 -18.75 -15.83 -1.32
N VAL A 341 -17.68 -16.06 -0.56
CA VAL A 341 -17.80 -16.35 0.87
C VAL A 341 -16.98 -15.38 1.71
N ASP A 342 -17.47 -15.15 2.92
CA ASP A 342 -16.79 -14.37 3.94
C ASP A 342 -16.30 -15.32 5.05
N VAL A 343 -15.05 -15.17 5.45
CA VAL A 343 -14.45 -15.98 6.52
C VAL A 343 -13.66 -15.11 7.47
N ARG A 344 -13.59 -15.53 8.74
CA ARG A 344 -12.56 -15.05 9.66
C ARG A 344 -11.52 -16.14 9.86
N HIS A 345 -10.27 -15.73 10.04
CA HIS A 345 -9.23 -16.69 10.35
C HIS A 345 -8.18 -16.15 11.33
N ILE A 346 -7.51 -17.09 12.02
CA ILE A 346 -6.38 -16.82 12.90
C ILE A 346 -5.19 -17.59 12.35
N LEU A 347 -4.13 -16.90 11.94
CA LEU A 347 -2.88 -17.53 11.52
C LEU A 347 -1.93 -17.69 12.69
N LEU A 348 -1.59 -18.92 13.02
CA LEU A 348 -0.47 -19.27 13.89
C LEU A 348 0.71 -19.73 13.03
N PRO A 349 1.78 -18.92 12.92
CA PRO A 349 2.82 -19.13 11.92
C PRO A 349 3.76 -20.27 12.34
N VAL A 350 4.03 -21.18 11.41
CA VAL A 350 5.12 -22.14 11.50
C VAL A 350 5.68 -22.38 10.11
N ALA A 351 6.99 -22.29 9.94
CA ALA A 351 7.60 -22.42 8.63
C ALA A 351 7.42 -23.84 8.08
N LYS A 352 7.22 -23.96 6.76
CA LYS A 352 7.01 -25.22 6.05
C LYS A 352 8.12 -26.26 6.32
N ASP A 353 9.35 -25.81 6.48
CA ASP A 353 10.55 -26.60 6.71
C ASP A 353 10.89 -26.81 8.21
N SER A 354 10.03 -26.34 9.11
CA SER A 354 10.15 -26.63 10.54
C SER A 354 10.04 -28.12 10.81
N ASP A 355 10.66 -28.59 11.90
CA ASP A 355 10.55 -29.99 12.31
C ASP A 355 9.13 -30.35 12.79
N GLU A 356 8.82 -31.65 12.82
CA GLU A 356 7.48 -32.14 13.16
C GLU A 356 7.08 -31.84 14.60
N GLU A 357 8.05 -31.62 15.52
CA GLU A 357 7.78 -31.27 16.91
C GLU A 357 7.26 -29.82 16.99
N ALA A 358 7.91 -28.86 16.29
CA ALA A 358 7.48 -27.47 16.21
C ALA A 358 6.09 -27.34 15.55
N LYS A 359 5.84 -28.09 14.45
CA LYS A 359 4.52 -28.12 13.79
C LYS A 359 3.44 -28.67 14.71
N ALA A 360 3.73 -29.75 15.45
CA ALA A 360 2.80 -30.35 16.38
C ALA A 360 2.49 -29.43 17.58
N GLU A 361 3.47 -28.64 18.03
CA GLU A 361 3.27 -27.65 19.07
C GLU A 361 2.29 -26.56 18.63
N VAL A 362 2.51 -25.94 17.46
CA VAL A 362 1.62 -24.89 16.91
C VAL A 362 0.24 -25.44 16.58
N LYS A 363 0.15 -26.68 16.07
CA LYS A 363 -1.15 -27.33 15.88
C LYS A 363 -1.92 -27.52 17.19
N THR A 364 -1.23 -27.92 18.26
CA THR A 364 -1.83 -28.08 19.57
C THR A 364 -2.32 -26.74 20.12
N GLU A 365 -1.58 -25.66 19.87
CA GLU A 365 -1.99 -24.30 20.22
C GLU A 365 -3.25 -23.90 19.45
N ALA A 366 -3.30 -24.13 18.13
CA ALA A 366 -4.49 -23.86 17.31
C ALA A 366 -5.72 -24.64 17.81
N GLU A 367 -5.56 -25.92 18.14
CA GLU A 367 -6.63 -26.74 18.71
C GLU A 367 -7.10 -26.20 20.06
N ALA A 368 -6.17 -25.77 20.93
CA ALA A 368 -6.49 -25.21 22.23
C ALA A 368 -7.26 -23.89 22.13
N LEU A 369 -6.85 -22.97 21.27
CA LEU A 369 -7.53 -21.69 21.02
C LEU A 369 -8.95 -21.92 20.49
N LEU A 370 -9.12 -22.83 19.53
CA LEU A 370 -10.44 -23.15 18.98
C LEU A 370 -11.36 -23.76 20.05
N GLU A 371 -10.87 -24.63 20.93
CA GLU A 371 -11.66 -25.21 22.02
C GLU A 371 -11.97 -24.18 23.12
N GLU A 372 -11.07 -23.25 23.37
CA GLU A 372 -11.30 -22.12 24.29
C GLU A 372 -12.44 -21.22 23.77
N TRP A 373 -12.38 -20.84 22.49
CA TRP A 373 -13.46 -20.07 21.86
C TRP A 373 -14.79 -20.81 21.93
N LYS A 374 -14.84 -22.12 21.61
CA LYS A 374 -16.04 -22.95 21.66
C LYS A 374 -16.61 -23.09 23.10
N ALA A 375 -15.75 -23.04 24.10
CA ALA A 375 -16.14 -23.10 25.51
C ALA A 375 -16.64 -21.73 26.02
N GLY A 376 -16.33 -20.64 25.32
CA GLY A 376 -16.72 -19.27 25.64
C GLY A 376 -18.07 -18.88 25.03
N GLU A 377 -18.16 -17.68 24.49
CA GLU A 377 -19.38 -17.15 23.87
C GLU A 377 -19.69 -17.80 22.50
N ALA A 378 -18.65 -18.26 21.80
CA ALA A 378 -18.72 -18.94 20.51
C ALA A 378 -19.50 -18.14 19.47
N THR A 379 -19.34 -16.82 19.45
CA THR A 379 -19.94 -15.89 18.49
C THR A 379 -18.91 -15.43 17.49
N GLU A 380 -19.32 -14.86 16.34
CA GLU A 380 -18.43 -14.25 15.36
C GLU A 380 -17.59 -13.12 15.99
N ASP A 381 -18.23 -12.27 16.81
CA ASP A 381 -17.54 -11.17 17.50
C ASP A 381 -16.43 -11.69 18.43
N SER A 382 -16.70 -12.72 19.21
CA SER A 382 -15.68 -13.33 20.07
C SER A 382 -14.57 -14.03 19.29
N PHE A 383 -14.84 -14.51 18.06
CA PHE A 383 -13.82 -15.03 17.17
C PHE A 383 -12.95 -13.89 16.60
N ALA A 384 -13.58 -12.77 16.26
CA ALA A 384 -12.89 -11.57 15.81
C ALA A 384 -11.94 -11.03 16.89
N GLU A 385 -12.37 -11.00 18.17
CA GLU A 385 -11.49 -10.62 19.29
C GLU A 385 -10.31 -11.58 19.42
N LEU A 386 -10.56 -12.89 19.36
CA LEU A 386 -9.50 -13.89 19.40
C LEU A 386 -8.49 -13.74 18.23
N ALA A 387 -8.99 -13.38 17.04
CA ALA A 387 -8.14 -13.12 15.89
C ALA A 387 -7.26 -11.88 16.08
N ARG A 388 -7.78 -10.81 16.68
CA ARG A 388 -6.99 -9.61 17.02
C ARG A 388 -5.87 -9.93 18.00
N GLU A 389 -6.13 -10.82 18.97
CA GLU A 389 -5.16 -11.16 20.04
C GLU A 389 -4.08 -12.15 19.55
N HIS A 390 -4.44 -13.11 18.71
CA HIS A 390 -3.57 -14.27 18.43
C HIS A 390 -3.13 -14.40 16.97
N SER A 391 -3.80 -13.74 16.01
CA SER A 391 -3.44 -13.92 14.61
C SER A 391 -2.17 -13.17 14.24
N SER A 392 -1.30 -13.82 13.48
CA SER A 392 -0.15 -13.19 12.83
C SER A 392 -0.42 -12.74 11.40
N ASP A 393 -1.66 -12.86 10.93
CA ASP A 393 -2.06 -12.38 9.61
C ASP A 393 -2.21 -10.86 9.58
N SER A 394 -2.03 -10.27 8.38
CA SER A 394 -2.14 -8.83 8.20
C SER A 394 -3.52 -8.25 8.48
N ASN A 395 -4.58 -9.09 8.39
CA ASN A 395 -5.96 -8.71 8.70
C ASN A 395 -6.37 -8.98 10.16
N ALA A 396 -5.43 -9.35 11.04
CA ALA A 396 -5.69 -9.56 12.46
C ALA A 396 -6.43 -8.37 13.11
N SER A 397 -6.02 -7.13 12.78
CA SER A 397 -6.66 -5.90 13.27
C SER A 397 -8.12 -5.74 12.83
N LYS A 398 -8.54 -6.41 11.76
CA LYS A 398 -9.93 -6.49 11.28
C LYS A 398 -10.67 -7.72 11.83
N GLY A 399 -10.15 -8.33 12.90
CA GLY A 399 -10.69 -9.57 13.45
C GLY A 399 -10.55 -10.77 12.52
N GLY A 400 -9.50 -10.79 11.69
CA GLY A 400 -9.19 -11.85 10.76
C GLY A 400 -10.17 -12.00 9.58
N LEU A 401 -10.98 -10.98 9.25
CA LEU A 401 -12.02 -11.04 8.22
C LEU A 401 -11.43 -10.92 6.80
N TYR A 402 -11.80 -11.88 5.95
CA TYR A 402 -11.73 -11.80 4.49
C TYR A 402 -13.12 -11.92 3.90
N THR A 403 -13.47 -11.04 2.98
CA THR A 403 -14.77 -10.97 2.30
C THR A 403 -14.63 -11.27 0.81
N GLY A 404 -15.70 -11.76 0.19
CA GLY A 404 -15.79 -11.92 -1.25
C GLY A 404 -14.85 -12.97 -1.84
N ILE A 405 -14.45 -13.98 -1.05
CA ILE A 405 -13.59 -15.07 -1.52
C ILE A 405 -14.36 -15.91 -2.53
N ASN A 406 -13.79 -16.12 -3.72
CA ASN A 406 -14.35 -16.95 -4.78
C ASN A 406 -13.24 -17.77 -5.48
N GLU A 407 -13.59 -18.49 -6.53
CA GLU A 407 -12.65 -19.36 -7.28
C GLU A 407 -11.44 -18.57 -7.86
N SER A 408 -11.64 -17.29 -8.23
CA SER A 408 -10.58 -16.45 -8.79
C SER A 408 -9.64 -15.89 -7.72
N THR A 409 -10.01 -15.98 -6.43
CA THR A 409 -9.18 -15.45 -5.33
C THR A 409 -7.86 -16.19 -5.23
N ASN A 410 -6.75 -15.46 -5.23
CA ASN A 410 -5.40 -16.03 -5.19
C ASN A 410 -4.97 -16.42 -3.78
N PHE A 411 -5.63 -17.41 -3.18
CA PHE A 411 -5.22 -18.05 -1.94
C PHE A 411 -4.60 -19.43 -2.20
N VAL A 412 -3.84 -19.94 -1.21
CA VAL A 412 -3.35 -21.32 -1.26
C VAL A 412 -4.52 -22.30 -1.29
N ASP A 413 -4.42 -23.33 -2.12
CA ASP A 413 -5.51 -24.25 -2.42
C ASP A 413 -6.19 -24.84 -1.17
N THR A 414 -5.41 -25.24 -0.16
CA THR A 414 -5.97 -25.82 1.07
C THR A 414 -6.85 -24.84 1.85
N PHE A 415 -6.47 -23.56 1.89
CA PHE A 415 -7.27 -22.50 2.51
C PHE A 415 -8.53 -22.22 1.67
N LYS A 416 -8.34 -21.96 0.36
CA LYS A 416 -9.45 -21.69 -0.57
C LYS A 416 -10.48 -22.82 -0.62
N ASN A 417 -10.05 -24.08 -0.70
CA ASN A 417 -10.95 -25.22 -0.72
C ASN A 417 -11.75 -25.36 0.58
N TRP A 418 -11.19 -24.95 1.72
CA TRP A 418 -11.96 -24.91 2.97
C TRP A 418 -13.04 -23.83 2.91
N CYS A 419 -12.72 -22.65 2.40
CA CYS A 419 -13.65 -21.53 2.27
C CYS A 419 -14.82 -21.87 1.34
N LEU A 420 -14.53 -22.44 0.15
CA LEU A 420 -15.48 -22.69 -0.92
C LEU A 420 -16.18 -24.07 -0.84
N ASP A 421 -16.07 -24.79 0.27
CA ASP A 421 -16.81 -26.05 0.47
C ASP A 421 -18.30 -25.76 0.63
N GLU A 422 -19.12 -26.08 -0.38
CA GLU A 422 -20.56 -25.83 -0.44
C GLU A 422 -21.38 -26.39 0.74
N SER A 423 -20.78 -27.29 1.54
CA SER A 423 -21.45 -27.84 2.73
C SER A 423 -21.36 -26.94 3.95
N ARG A 424 -20.60 -25.86 3.91
CA ARG A 424 -20.36 -24.94 5.03
C ARG A 424 -21.61 -24.15 5.38
N GLN A 425 -21.74 -23.90 6.68
CA GLN A 425 -22.78 -23.06 7.24
C GLN A 425 -22.16 -21.98 8.13
N VAL A 426 -22.86 -20.86 8.25
CA VAL A 426 -22.43 -19.78 9.15
C VAL A 426 -22.16 -20.33 10.56
N GLY A 427 -21.00 -20.03 11.10
CA GLY A 427 -20.54 -20.55 12.38
C GLY A 427 -19.70 -21.83 12.30
N ASP A 428 -19.55 -22.46 11.13
CA ASP A 428 -18.66 -23.59 10.97
C ASP A 428 -17.20 -23.18 11.20
N THR A 429 -16.46 -24.01 11.91
CA THR A 429 -15.07 -23.81 12.23
C THR A 429 -14.19 -24.98 11.83
N GLY A 430 -12.92 -24.70 11.59
CA GLY A 430 -11.95 -25.74 11.25
C GLY A 430 -10.52 -25.28 11.49
N ILE A 431 -9.58 -26.20 11.31
CA ILE A 431 -8.14 -25.89 11.30
C ILE A 431 -7.58 -26.35 9.97
N VAL A 432 -6.93 -25.44 9.25
CA VAL A 432 -6.32 -25.67 7.95
C VAL A 432 -4.80 -25.49 8.05
N GLU A 433 -4.05 -26.47 7.59
CA GLU A 433 -2.59 -26.39 7.47
C GLU A 433 -2.20 -25.87 6.09
N THR A 434 -1.33 -24.86 6.07
CA THR A 434 -0.73 -24.31 4.87
C THR A 434 0.79 -24.20 5.00
N GLU A 435 1.47 -23.70 3.98
CA GLU A 435 2.91 -23.42 4.05
C GLU A 435 3.27 -22.24 4.99
N TYR A 436 2.29 -21.43 5.40
CA TYR A 436 2.46 -20.31 6.35
C TYR A 436 2.27 -20.74 7.80
N GLY A 437 1.55 -21.84 8.06
CA GLY A 437 1.25 -22.32 9.40
C GLY A 437 -0.14 -22.95 9.50
N TYR A 438 -0.72 -22.86 10.69
CA TYR A 438 -2.07 -23.36 10.97
C TYR A 438 -3.05 -22.16 11.02
N HIS A 439 -4.13 -22.29 10.25
CA HIS A 439 -5.22 -21.31 10.22
C HIS A 439 -6.41 -21.88 10.97
N ILE A 440 -6.85 -21.20 12.02
CA ILE A 440 -8.15 -21.48 12.65
C ILE A 440 -9.17 -20.69 11.83
N MET A 441 -10.19 -21.39 11.31
CA MET A 441 -11.16 -20.84 10.37
C MET A 441 -12.53 -20.71 11.01
N TYR A 442 -13.26 -19.64 10.64
CA TYR A 442 -14.67 -19.43 10.95
C TYR A 442 -15.38 -18.98 9.68
N PHE A 443 -16.47 -19.68 9.31
CA PHE A 443 -17.27 -19.33 8.14
C PHE A 443 -18.30 -18.27 8.55
N ALA A 444 -18.15 -17.03 8.04
CA ALA A 444 -18.98 -15.89 8.40
C ALA A 444 -20.24 -15.78 7.52
N GLY A 445 -20.18 -16.22 6.26
CA GLY A 445 -21.32 -16.17 5.36
C GLY A 445 -20.98 -16.40 3.90
N SER A 446 -22.01 -16.37 3.07
CA SER A 446 -21.87 -16.35 1.61
C SER A 446 -22.94 -15.44 0.98
N ARG A 447 -22.61 -14.91 -0.20
CA ARG A 447 -23.48 -14.05 -1.00
C ARG A 447 -23.04 -14.08 -2.47
N PRO A 448 -23.87 -13.61 -3.44
CA PRO A 448 -23.43 -13.48 -4.82
C PRO A 448 -22.17 -12.62 -4.95
N THR A 449 -21.26 -13.00 -5.85
CA THR A 449 -19.97 -12.29 -6.07
C THR A 449 -20.19 -10.84 -6.45
N TRP A 450 -21.21 -10.55 -7.27
CA TRP A 450 -21.51 -9.16 -7.63
C TRP A 450 -21.85 -8.28 -6.41
N GLU A 451 -22.54 -8.81 -5.39
CA GLU A 451 -22.85 -8.04 -4.18
C GLU A 451 -21.58 -7.69 -3.39
N SER A 452 -20.69 -8.66 -3.20
CA SER A 452 -19.41 -8.43 -2.52
C SER A 452 -18.55 -7.41 -3.27
N SER A 453 -18.49 -7.55 -4.60
CA SER A 453 -17.73 -6.64 -5.46
C SER A 453 -18.33 -5.24 -5.51
N ALA A 454 -19.66 -5.12 -5.53
CA ALA A 454 -20.34 -3.83 -5.51
C ALA A 454 -20.18 -3.12 -4.16
N GLU A 455 -20.21 -3.85 -3.05
CA GLU A 455 -19.96 -3.28 -1.72
C GLU A 455 -18.52 -2.76 -1.59
N GLU A 456 -17.54 -3.53 -2.05
CA GLU A 456 -16.14 -3.11 -2.05
C GLU A 456 -15.93 -1.85 -2.92
N ALA A 457 -16.49 -1.84 -4.13
CA ALA A 457 -16.37 -0.70 -5.04
C ALA A 457 -17.04 0.56 -4.48
N LEU A 458 -18.26 0.44 -3.95
CA LEU A 458 -18.99 1.55 -3.36
C LEU A 458 -18.30 2.08 -2.09
N THR A 459 -17.73 1.18 -1.27
CA THR A 459 -16.92 1.56 -0.09
C THR A 459 -15.70 2.37 -0.51
N ASN A 460 -15.00 1.94 -1.57
CA ASN A 460 -13.83 2.64 -2.10
C ASN A 460 -14.21 4.01 -2.69
N ASP A 461 -15.33 4.09 -3.42
CA ASP A 461 -15.81 5.36 -3.99
C ASP A 461 -16.19 6.37 -2.90
N ASP A 462 -16.90 5.93 -1.87
CA ASP A 462 -17.26 6.79 -0.73
C ASP A 462 -16.03 7.23 0.06
N TYR A 463 -15.06 6.34 0.26
CA TYR A 463 -13.78 6.69 0.90
C TYR A 463 -12.99 7.71 0.09
N ASN A 464 -12.88 7.51 -1.22
CA ASN A 464 -12.19 8.45 -2.11
C ASN A 464 -12.89 9.81 -2.15
N ALA A 465 -14.23 9.83 -2.20
CA ALA A 465 -15.01 11.07 -2.15
C ALA A 465 -14.80 11.81 -0.82
N TYR A 466 -14.74 11.08 0.29
CA TYR A 466 -14.42 11.65 1.60
C TYR A 466 -13.00 12.24 1.64
N LEU A 467 -11.99 11.52 1.11
CA LEU A 467 -10.62 12.06 1.02
C LEU A 467 -10.53 13.28 0.12
N ASP A 468 -11.27 13.34 -0.98
CA ASP A 468 -11.35 14.52 -1.86
C ASP A 468 -11.90 15.78 -1.14
N GLU A 469 -12.77 15.59 -0.14
CA GLU A 469 -13.24 16.68 0.72
C GLU A 469 -12.16 17.09 1.74
N MET A 470 -11.47 16.12 2.32
CA MET A 470 -10.39 16.34 3.29
C MET A 470 -9.19 17.06 2.65
N ASP A 471 -8.82 16.72 1.42
CA ASP A 471 -7.75 17.39 0.65
C ASP A 471 -8.03 18.89 0.45
N LYS A 472 -9.29 19.24 0.20
CA LYS A 472 -9.72 20.66 0.11
C LYS A 472 -9.71 21.37 1.45
N LYS A 473 -10.03 20.63 2.53
CA LYS A 473 -10.09 21.18 3.91
C LYS A 473 -8.69 21.34 4.51
N TYR A 474 -7.77 20.42 4.23
CA TYR A 474 -6.42 20.36 4.79
C TYR A 474 -5.36 20.41 3.68
N PRO A 475 -5.15 21.56 3.03
CA PRO A 475 -4.20 21.66 1.93
C PRO A 475 -2.79 21.24 2.35
N MET A 476 -2.11 20.50 1.48
CA MET A 476 -0.74 20.05 1.67
C MET A 476 0.25 21.05 1.08
N GLU A 477 1.33 21.34 1.80
CA GLU A 477 2.49 22.09 1.30
C GLU A 477 3.78 21.32 1.57
N GLN A 478 4.69 21.30 0.61
CA GLN A 478 5.95 20.56 0.65
C GLN A 478 7.16 21.49 0.71
N ASN A 479 8.20 21.03 1.39
CA ASN A 479 9.52 21.65 1.39
C ASN A 479 10.53 20.69 0.72
N ASP A 480 10.59 20.69 -0.62
CA ASP A 480 11.44 19.83 -1.42
C ASP A 480 12.88 19.82 -0.95
N LYS A 481 13.42 20.98 -0.52
CA LYS A 481 14.81 21.05 -0.05
C LYS A 481 15.07 20.25 1.23
N VAL A 482 14.07 20.11 2.08
CA VAL A 482 14.19 19.28 3.28
C VAL A 482 14.00 17.82 2.90
N ILE A 483 12.99 17.52 2.08
CA ILE A 483 12.69 16.18 1.60
C ILE A 483 13.91 15.57 0.91
N ASP A 484 14.49 16.24 -0.10
CA ASP A 484 15.66 15.79 -0.86
C ASP A 484 16.92 15.55 0.02
N MET A 485 16.93 16.03 1.25
CA MET A 485 18.07 15.84 2.18
C MET A 485 17.84 14.68 3.17
N VAL A 486 16.64 14.15 3.26
CA VAL A 486 16.26 13.15 4.28
C VAL A 486 15.82 11.81 3.70
N ILE A 487 15.58 11.73 2.39
CA ILE A 487 15.28 10.50 1.63
C ILE A 487 16.53 9.92 0.97
#